data_ba722c54fbe2ff58a5dc5a613e8b9123
#
_entry.id   ba722c54fbe2ff58a5dc5a613e8b9123
#
_cell.length_a   1.000
_cell.length_b   1.000
_cell.length_c   1.000
_cell.angle_alpha   90.00
_cell.angle_beta   90.00
_cell.angle_gamma   90.00
#
_symmetry.space_group_name_H-M   'P 1'
#
loop_
_entity.id
_entity.type
_entity.pdbx_description
1 polymer ?
#
loop_
_entity_poly.entity_id
_entity_poly.type
_entity_poly.pdbx_seq_one_letter_code
_entity_poly.pdbx_strand_id
1 'polypeptide(L)'
;LYLIAMIGAAALVADGVITPSLTVISAIEGLKIYNPETPVVAITAVILIVIFTVQQFGTNSIGKLFGPVMVIWFLILGALGVSHLVDDFTILKSFNPYYAYKLIVESPSAIVILGAVFLCTTGAEALYSDLGHCGAKNIRVSWVFVKVMLILNYLGQGAWVLKNHETVQNGGINPFFGVMPEWMLIPGIVIATAAAIIASQALITGSFTIFSEAMSLNFWPNQEIDYPSGVKGQMYIPKINWGLLVLCLIVVMHFEESSKMEAAYGLSITITMLMTTILLV
;
A
#
# COMPACT_ATOMS: atom_id res chain seq x y z
N LEU A 1 -11.04 26.55 -3.52
CA LEU A 1 -9.99 25.94 -2.70
C LEU A 1 -10.57 25.12 -1.55
N TYR A 2 -11.46 25.71 -0.75
CA TYR A 2 -12.09 25.09 0.41
C TYR A 2 -12.78 23.74 0.13
N LEU A 3 -13.67 23.70 -0.86
CA LEU A 3 -14.38 22.49 -1.27
C LEU A 3 -13.42 21.41 -1.78
N ILE A 4 -12.38 21.82 -2.49
CA ILE A 4 -11.33 20.93 -2.99
C ILE A 4 -10.57 20.29 -1.82
N ALA A 5 -10.20 21.09 -0.81
CA ALA A 5 -9.53 20.59 0.40
C ALA A 5 -10.42 19.60 1.17
N MET A 6 -11.72 19.87 1.29
CA MET A 6 -12.66 18.95 1.94
C MET A 6 -12.80 17.62 1.19
N ILE A 7 -12.91 17.66 -0.15
CA ILE A 7 -12.99 16.45 -0.98
C ILE A 7 -11.68 15.66 -0.86
N GLY A 8 -10.54 16.34 -0.93
CA GLY A 8 -9.23 15.70 -0.77
C GLY A 8 -9.06 15.04 0.59
N ALA A 9 -9.45 15.73 1.67
CA ALA A 9 -9.42 15.19 3.03
C ALA A 9 -10.34 13.97 3.19
N ALA A 10 -11.57 14.04 2.66
CA ALA A 10 -12.50 12.92 2.69
C ALA A 10 -11.97 11.70 1.90
N ALA A 11 -11.36 11.94 0.73
CA ALA A 11 -10.76 10.89 -0.08
C ALA A 11 -9.55 10.25 0.63
N LEU A 12 -8.72 11.04 1.32
CA LEU A 12 -7.59 10.51 2.09
C LEU A 12 -8.04 9.70 3.32
N VAL A 13 -9.13 10.08 3.97
CA VAL A 13 -9.74 9.27 5.04
C VAL A 13 -10.31 7.96 4.47
N ALA A 14 -10.93 8.00 3.30
CA ALA A 14 -11.41 6.79 2.61
C ALA A 14 -10.24 5.85 2.26
N ASP A 15 -9.12 6.40 1.79
CA ASP A 15 -7.89 5.66 1.58
C ASP A 15 -7.35 5.05 2.90
N GLY A 16 -7.42 5.78 4.00
CA GLY A 16 -7.10 5.28 5.35
C GLY A 16 -7.95 4.09 5.83
N VAL A 17 -9.08 3.81 5.18
CA VAL A 17 -9.90 2.61 5.38
C VAL A 17 -9.57 1.51 4.38
N ILE A 18 -9.46 1.86 3.10
CA ILE A 18 -9.29 0.89 2.01
C ILE A 18 -7.88 0.29 2.04
N THR A 19 -6.84 1.09 2.22
CA THR A 19 -5.45 0.63 2.14
C THR A 19 -5.07 -0.37 3.23
N PRO A 20 -5.38 -0.18 4.53
CA PRO A 20 -5.14 -1.23 5.52
C PRO A 20 -5.87 -2.53 5.20
N SER A 21 -7.10 -2.44 4.71
CA SER A 21 -7.91 -3.60 4.31
C SER A 21 -7.28 -4.35 3.14
N LEU A 22 -6.93 -3.62 2.08
CA LEU A 22 -6.36 -4.15 0.85
C LEU A 22 -4.96 -4.74 1.07
N THR A 23 -4.06 -4.03 1.74
CA THR A 23 -2.66 -4.45 1.89
C THR A 23 -2.54 -5.68 2.78
N VAL A 24 -3.31 -5.75 3.86
CA VAL A 24 -3.28 -6.92 4.76
C VAL A 24 -3.90 -8.14 4.08
N ILE A 25 -5.08 -8.01 3.44
CA ILE A 25 -5.70 -9.15 2.75
C ILE A 25 -4.83 -9.67 1.62
N SER A 26 -4.22 -8.78 0.82
CA SER A 26 -3.32 -9.14 -0.27
C SER A 26 -2.08 -9.91 0.22
N ALA A 27 -1.51 -9.52 1.36
CA ALA A 27 -0.39 -10.24 1.95
C ALA A 27 -0.79 -11.66 2.42
N ILE A 28 -1.97 -11.81 3.01
CA ILE A 28 -2.48 -13.10 3.52
C ILE A 28 -2.98 -14.01 2.40
N GLU A 29 -3.42 -13.46 1.27
CA GLU A 29 -3.81 -14.27 0.08
C GLU A 29 -2.69 -15.18 -0.42
N GLY A 30 -1.42 -14.85 -0.15
CA GLY A 30 -0.29 -15.72 -0.43
C GLY A 30 -0.39 -17.11 0.24
N LEU A 31 -1.11 -17.23 1.37
CA LEU A 31 -1.34 -18.52 2.03
C LEU A 31 -2.24 -19.47 1.22
N LYS A 32 -3.07 -18.94 0.32
CA LYS A 32 -3.91 -19.76 -0.57
C LYS A 32 -3.09 -20.67 -1.50
N ILE A 33 -1.83 -20.35 -1.74
CA ILE A 33 -0.92 -21.19 -2.53
C ILE A 33 -0.65 -22.52 -1.82
N TYR A 34 -0.56 -22.51 -0.47
CA TYR A 34 -0.39 -23.72 0.31
C TYR A 34 -1.71 -24.45 0.57
N ASN A 35 -2.73 -23.69 0.96
CA ASN A 35 -4.04 -24.23 1.26
C ASN A 35 -5.11 -23.28 0.69
N PRO A 36 -5.78 -23.67 -0.41
CA PRO A 36 -6.85 -22.87 -1.02
C PRO A 36 -8.02 -22.57 -0.08
N GLU A 37 -8.25 -23.42 0.94
CA GLU A 37 -9.33 -23.24 1.93
C GLU A 37 -8.95 -22.30 3.10
N THR A 38 -7.77 -21.66 3.05
CA THR A 38 -7.34 -20.73 4.10
C THR A 38 -8.38 -19.63 4.31
N PRO A 39 -8.84 -19.39 5.56
CA PRO A 39 -9.83 -18.35 5.87
C PRO A 39 -9.17 -16.97 5.88
N VAL A 40 -8.79 -16.46 4.71
CA VAL A 40 -8.05 -15.20 4.52
C VAL A 40 -8.78 -14.03 5.18
N VAL A 41 -10.10 -13.93 5.02
CA VAL A 41 -10.92 -12.85 5.60
C VAL A 41 -10.82 -12.85 7.13
N ALA A 42 -10.91 -14.02 7.77
CA ALA A 42 -10.84 -14.12 9.22
C ALA A 42 -9.45 -13.75 9.75
N ILE A 43 -8.39 -14.23 9.10
CA ILE A 43 -7.00 -13.90 9.47
C ILE A 43 -6.75 -12.39 9.30
N THR A 44 -7.18 -11.81 8.18
CA THR A 44 -7.08 -10.38 7.93
C THR A 44 -7.82 -9.56 9.00
N ALA A 45 -9.06 -9.97 9.36
CA ALA A 45 -9.82 -9.30 10.39
C ALA A 45 -9.10 -9.32 11.75
N VAL A 46 -8.52 -10.46 12.15
CA VAL A 46 -7.73 -10.57 13.39
C VAL A 46 -6.52 -9.63 13.35
N ILE A 47 -5.78 -9.58 12.24
CA ILE A 47 -4.63 -8.70 12.11
C ILE A 47 -5.05 -7.22 12.20
N LEU A 48 -6.13 -6.82 11.53
CA LEU A 48 -6.66 -5.45 11.63
C LEU A 48 -7.06 -5.10 13.06
N ILE A 49 -7.77 -5.99 13.77
CA ILE A 49 -8.13 -5.78 15.18
C ILE A 49 -6.86 -5.57 16.02
N VAL A 50 -5.82 -6.36 15.81
CA VAL A 50 -4.53 -6.21 16.52
C VAL A 50 -3.89 -4.86 16.20
N ILE A 51 -3.81 -4.46 14.91
CA ILE A 51 -3.24 -3.19 14.49
C ILE A 51 -3.92 -2.02 15.22
N PHE A 52 -5.25 -1.95 15.15
CA PHE A 52 -6.02 -0.86 15.73
C PHE A 52 -6.03 -0.89 17.27
N THR A 53 -5.94 -2.08 17.88
CA THR A 53 -5.81 -2.20 19.35
C THR A 53 -4.44 -1.74 19.84
N VAL A 54 -3.36 -2.07 19.12
CA VAL A 54 -2.01 -1.67 19.49
C VAL A 54 -1.83 -0.16 19.35
N GLN A 55 -2.60 0.51 18.50
CA GLN A 55 -2.52 1.95 18.27
C GLN A 55 -2.65 2.79 19.55
N GLN A 56 -3.48 2.37 20.50
CA GLN A 56 -3.68 3.06 21.79
C GLN A 56 -2.43 3.12 22.68
N PHE A 57 -1.48 2.19 22.51
CA PHE A 57 -0.24 2.16 23.30
C PHE A 57 0.88 3.03 22.71
N GLY A 58 0.63 3.64 21.55
CA GLY A 58 1.61 4.42 20.81
C GLY A 58 2.60 3.55 20.02
N THR A 59 3.08 4.08 18.92
CA THR A 59 3.94 3.35 17.97
C THR A 59 5.45 3.59 18.21
N ASN A 60 5.83 4.31 19.26
CA ASN A 60 7.22 4.74 19.46
C ASN A 60 8.23 3.58 19.59
N SER A 61 7.87 2.54 20.34
CA SER A 61 8.74 1.36 20.53
C SER A 61 8.78 0.47 19.27
N ILE A 62 7.63 0.29 18.63
CA ILE A 62 7.48 -0.54 17.44
C ILE A 62 8.05 0.18 16.21
N GLY A 63 7.91 1.51 16.15
CA GLY A 63 8.42 2.35 15.06
C GLY A 63 9.93 2.24 14.82
N LYS A 64 10.71 1.93 15.85
CA LYS A 64 12.15 1.67 15.71
C LYS A 64 12.47 0.44 14.83
N LEU A 65 11.55 -0.53 14.78
CA LEU A 65 11.68 -1.72 13.94
C LEU A 65 11.22 -1.49 12.49
N PHE A 66 10.41 -0.45 12.24
CA PHE A 66 9.86 -0.19 10.90
C PHE A 66 10.95 0.03 9.85
N GLY A 67 11.96 0.84 10.16
CA GLY A 67 13.08 1.09 9.25
C GLY A 67 13.81 -0.19 8.84
N PRO A 68 14.36 -0.97 9.77
CA PRO A 68 15.01 -2.25 9.46
C PRO A 68 14.13 -3.24 8.70
N VAL A 69 12.87 -3.40 9.10
CA VAL A 69 11.92 -4.30 8.41
C VAL A 69 11.70 -3.87 6.97
N MET A 70 11.49 -2.57 6.72
CA MET A 70 11.31 -2.05 5.36
C MET A 70 12.58 -2.16 4.51
N VAL A 71 13.77 -1.99 5.10
CA VAL A 71 15.03 -2.22 4.36
C VAL A 71 15.13 -3.69 3.93
N ILE A 72 14.86 -4.63 4.83
CA ILE A 72 14.84 -6.07 4.52
C ILE A 72 13.80 -6.35 3.43
N TRP A 73 12.60 -5.79 3.54
CA TRP A 73 11.53 -5.92 2.54
C TRP A 73 12.00 -5.50 1.15
N PHE A 74 12.54 -4.29 1.00
CA PHE A 74 13.01 -3.80 -0.29
C PHE A 74 14.21 -4.58 -0.83
N LEU A 75 15.12 -5.04 0.04
CA LEU A 75 16.23 -5.91 -0.38
C LEU A 75 15.73 -7.25 -0.93
N ILE A 76 14.73 -7.85 -0.29
CA ILE A 76 14.09 -9.08 -0.77
C ILE A 76 13.45 -8.85 -2.15
N LEU A 77 12.67 -7.76 -2.30
CA LEU A 77 12.07 -7.42 -3.59
C LEU A 77 13.11 -7.25 -4.68
N GLY A 78 14.19 -6.53 -4.39
CA GLY A 78 15.29 -6.33 -5.34
C GLY A 78 16.02 -7.62 -5.69
N ALA A 79 16.29 -8.48 -4.71
CA ALA A 79 16.97 -9.77 -4.92
C ALA A 79 16.12 -10.71 -5.77
N LEU A 80 14.82 -10.85 -5.46
CA LEU A 80 13.88 -11.63 -6.27
C LEU A 80 13.76 -11.05 -7.68
N GLY A 81 13.72 -9.73 -7.82
CA GLY A 81 13.71 -9.07 -9.11
C GLY A 81 14.93 -9.41 -9.96
N VAL A 82 16.13 -9.31 -9.38
CA VAL A 82 17.39 -9.63 -10.08
C VAL A 82 17.45 -11.10 -10.47
N SER A 83 17.04 -12.04 -9.61
CA SER A 83 17.10 -13.47 -9.89
C SER A 83 16.34 -13.85 -11.17
N HIS A 84 15.14 -13.29 -11.36
CA HIS A 84 14.34 -13.56 -12.57
C HIS A 84 14.71 -12.68 -13.76
N LEU A 85 15.28 -11.49 -13.52
CA LEU A 85 15.80 -10.64 -14.61
C LEU A 85 16.97 -11.31 -15.34
N VAL A 86 17.83 -12.04 -14.60
CA VAL A 86 18.97 -12.77 -15.20
C VAL A 86 18.49 -13.92 -16.09
N ASP A 87 17.32 -14.49 -15.81
CA ASP A 87 16.73 -15.57 -16.61
C ASP A 87 16.23 -15.10 -17.99
N ASP A 88 15.73 -13.86 -18.08
CA ASP A 88 15.22 -13.30 -19.35
C ASP A 88 15.42 -11.79 -19.44
N PHE A 89 16.45 -11.40 -20.17
CA PHE A 89 16.75 -10.00 -20.45
C PHE A 89 15.84 -9.34 -21.48
N THR A 90 14.94 -10.09 -22.13
CA THR A 90 14.04 -9.51 -23.16
C THR A 90 13.11 -8.47 -22.55
N ILE A 91 12.80 -8.55 -21.25
CA ILE A 91 12.00 -7.57 -20.53
C ILE A 91 12.62 -6.16 -20.57
N LEU A 92 13.94 -6.02 -20.74
CA LEU A 92 14.61 -4.72 -20.85
C LEU A 92 14.15 -3.92 -22.07
N LYS A 93 13.53 -4.58 -23.07
CA LYS A 93 12.87 -3.89 -24.19
C LYS A 93 11.77 -2.95 -23.71
N SER A 94 11.21 -3.16 -22.52
CA SER A 94 10.20 -2.28 -21.91
C SER A 94 10.70 -0.85 -21.67
N PHE A 95 12.02 -0.61 -21.59
CA PHE A 95 12.58 0.74 -21.53
C PHE A 95 12.44 1.52 -22.85
N ASN A 96 12.14 0.85 -23.96
CA ASN A 96 11.89 1.53 -25.22
C ASN A 96 10.45 2.06 -25.24
N PRO A 97 10.25 3.40 -25.28
CA PRO A 97 8.93 4.03 -25.25
C PRO A 97 8.02 3.63 -26.43
N TYR A 98 8.58 3.06 -27.49
CA TYR A 98 7.81 2.54 -28.62
C TYR A 98 6.79 1.48 -28.19
N TYR A 99 7.17 0.58 -27.26
CA TYR A 99 6.25 -0.46 -26.77
C TYR A 99 5.10 0.13 -25.94
N ALA A 100 5.35 1.17 -25.15
CA ALA A 100 4.30 1.88 -24.43
C ALA A 100 3.34 2.59 -25.40
N TYR A 101 3.87 3.26 -26.43
CA TYR A 101 3.07 3.88 -27.49
C TYR A 101 2.20 2.83 -28.21
N LYS A 102 2.80 1.70 -28.59
CA LYS A 102 2.10 0.61 -29.28
C LYS A 102 0.97 0.05 -28.40
N LEU A 103 1.21 -0.16 -27.10
CA LEU A 103 0.19 -0.61 -26.15
C LEU A 103 -1.01 0.35 -26.12
N ILE A 104 -0.75 1.67 -26.04
CA ILE A 104 -1.80 2.68 -25.95
C ILE A 104 -2.65 2.74 -27.22
N VAL A 105 -2.02 2.59 -28.39
CA VAL A 105 -2.71 2.75 -29.69
C VAL A 105 -3.42 1.46 -30.12
N GLU A 106 -2.81 0.31 -29.88
CA GLU A 106 -3.29 -0.97 -30.43
C GLU A 106 -4.16 -1.77 -29.44
N SER A 107 -4.03 -1.52 -28.12
CA SER A 107 -4.78 -2.32 -27.14
C SER A 107 -6.16 -1.72 -26.87
N PRO A 108 -7.25 -2.49 -27.04
CA PRO A 108 -8.59 -2.07 -26.66
C PRO A 108 -8.73 -1.78 -25.16
N SER A 109 -7.88 -2.40 -24.33
CA SER A 109 -7.88 -2.28 -22.87
C SER A 109 -6.84 -1.29 -22.35
N ALA A 110 -6.25 -0.43 -23.22
CA ALA A 110 -5.17 0.48 -22.86
C ALA A 110 -5.49 1.33 -21.61
N ILE A 111 -6.71 1.86 -21.53
CA ILE A 111 -7.13 2.71 -20.39
C ILE A 111 -7.16 1.91 -19.08
N VAL A 112 -7.63 0.68 -19.11
CA VAL A 112 -7.66 -0.20 -17.91
C VAL A 112 -6.25 -0.53 -17.46
N ILE A 113 -5.38 -0.89 -18.41
CA ILE A 113 -3.95 -1.17 -18.13
C ILE A 113 -3.25 0.05 -17.56
N LEU A 114 -3.47 1.25 -18.13
CA LEU A 114 -2.91 2.50 -17.59
C LEU A 114 -3.41 2.79 -16.18
N GLY A 115 -4.68 2.49 -15.89
CA GLY A 115 -5.23 2.57 -14.52
C GLY A 115 -4.49 1.66 -13.55
N ALA A 116 -4.25 0.40 -13.91
CA ALA A 116 -3.47 -0.54 -13.10
C ALA A 116 -2.00 -0.09 -12.92
N VAL A 117 -1.35 0.42 -13.99
CA VAL A 117 0.01 0.99 -13.92
C VAL A 117 0.04 2.21 -13.00
N PHE A 118 -0.99 3.04 -13.02
CA PHE A 118 -1.10 4.19 -12.10
C PHE A 118 -1.08 3.73 -10.65
N LEU A 119 -1.81 2.66 -10.30
CA LEU A 119 -1.81 2.10 -8.94
C LEU A 119 -0.41 1.64 -8.49
N CYS A 120 0.42 1.13 -9.39
CA CYS A 120 1.80 0.74 -9.07
C CYS A 120 2.73 1.94 -8.75
N THR A 121 2.33 3.16 -9.09
CA THR A 121 3.10 4.38 -8.88
C THR A 121 2.58 5.27 -7.75
N THR A 122 1.57 4.82 -7.02
CA THR A 122 0.98 5.52 -5.86
C THR A 122 1.87 5.49 -4.62
N GLY A 123 1.46 6.18 -3.56
CA GLY A 123 2.18 6.30 -2.29
C GLY A 123 2.66 7.73 -1.97
N ALA A 124 2.50 8.68 -2.89
CA ALA A 124 2.84 10.08 -2.65
C ALA A 124 1.94 10.72 -1.57
N GLU A 125 0.68 10.28 -1.49
CA GLU A 125 -0.29 10.72 -0.49
C GLU A 125 0.16 10.39 0.94
N ALA A 126 0.69 9.18 1.19
CA ALA A 126 1.27 8.81 2.47
C ALA A 126 2.57 9.58 2.74
N LEU A 127 3.39 9.81 1.72
CA LEU A 127 4.61 10.59 1.84
C LEU A 127 4.32 12.04 2.25
N TYR A 128 3.27 12.66 1.73
CA TYR A 128 2.91 14.03 2.08
C TYR A 128 2.55 14.20 3.55
N SER A 129 1.93 13.20 4.18
CA SER A 129 1.63 13.25 5.62
C SER A 129 2.89 13.27 6.49
N ASP A 130 3.98 12.67 6.03
CA ASP A 130 5.21 12.49 6.80
C ASP A 130 6.36 13.44 6.42
N LEU A 131 6.21 14.23 5.34
CA LEU A 131 7.25 15.14 4.85
C LEU A 131 7.80 16.09 5.91
N GLY A 132 6.92 16.59 6.77
CA GLY A 132 7.28 17.51 7.85
C GLY A 132 8.14 16.88 8.95
N HIS A 133 8.10 15.56 9.10
CA HIS A 133 8.78 14.84 10.18
C HIS A 133 10.12 14.22 9.74
N CYS A 134 10.25 13.81 8.48
CA CYS A 134 11.41 13.04 8.00
C CYS A 134 12.57 13.88 7.47
N GLY A 135 12.32 15.10 7.00
CA GLY A 135 13.31 15.97 6.38
C GLY A 135 13.71 15.58 4.96
N ALA A 136 13.85 16.56 4.07
CA ALA A 136 14.04 16.37 2.62
C ALA A 136 15.31 15.56 2.26
N LYS A 137 16.39 15.67 3.03
CA LYS A 137 17.66 14.96 2.77
C LYS A 137 17.51 13.44 2.96
N ASN A 138 16.86 13.04 4.05
CA ASN A 138 16.63 11.63 4.36
C ASN A 138 15.71 10.99 3.31
N ILE A 139 14.66 11.70 2.91
CA ILE A 139 13.73 11.25 1.87
C ILE A 139 14.44 11.04 0.54
N ARG A 140 15.31 11.96 0.12
CA ARG A 140 16.06 11.82 -1.15
C ARG A 140 16.93 10.58 -1.18
N VAL A 141 17.60 10.25 -0.07
CA VAL A 141 18.47 9.07 0.01
C VAL A 141 17.64 7.78 -0.02
N SER A 142 16.63 7.67 0.83
CA SER A 142 15.77 6.49 0.87
C SER A 142 15.00 6.28 -0.43
N TRP A 143 14.58 7.36 -1.09
CA TRP A 143 13.83 7.30 -2.34
C TRP A 143 14.62 6.71 -3.51
N VAL A 144 15.92 6.99 -3.60
CA VAL A 144 16.80 6.38 -4.61
C VAL A 144 16.89 4.87 -4.40
N PHE A 145 17.13 4.44 -3.15
CA PHE A 145 17.18 3.02 -2.79
C PHE A 145 15.86 2.31 -3.12
N VAL A 146 14.75 2.84 -2.64
CA VAL A 146 13.40 2.25 -2.85
C VAL A 146 13.07 2.14 -4.35
N LYS A 147 13.31 3.20 -5.13
CA LYS A 147 13.06 3.16 -6.59
C LYS A 147 13.87 2.08 -7.29
N VAL A 148 15.15 1.96 -6.98
CA VAL A 148 16.00 0.93 -7.60
C VAL A 148 15.45 -0.47 -7.28
N MET A 149 15.12 -0.75 -6.01
CA MET A 149 14.58 -2.06 -5.62
C MET A 149 13.23 -2.35 -6.27
N LEU A 150 12.33 -1.35 -6.37
CA LEU A 150 11.04 -1.50 -7.04
C LEU A 150 11.16 -1.74 -8.54
N ILE A 151 12.03 -1.00 -9.24
CA ILE A 151 12.26 -1.20 -10.68
C ILE A 151 12.80 -2.61 -10.94
N LEU A 152 13.77 -3.07 -10.15
CA LEU A 152 14.28 -4.43 -10.25
C LEU A 152 13.18 -5.47 -10.03
N ASN A 153 12.33 -5.26 -9.02
CA ASN A 153 11.20 -6.13 -8.74
C ASN A 153 10.20 -6.18 -9.90
N TYR A 154 9.81 -5.04 -10.46
CA TYR A 154 8.88 -4.99 -11.60
C TYR A 154 9.44 -5.68 -12.84
N LEU A 155 10.72 -5.45 -13.14
CA LEU A 155 11.38 -6.13 -14.26
C LEU A 155 11.46 -7.64 -14.04
N GLY A 156 11.79 -8.08 -12.82
CA GLY A 156 11.84 -9.51 -12.49
C GLY A 156 10.48 -10.19 -12.54
N GLN A 157 9.44 -9.56 -11.97
CA GLN A 157 8.07 -10.08 -12.10
C GLN A 157 7.60 -10.12 -13.56
N GLY A 158 7.91 -9.09 -14.36
CA GLY A 158 7.61 -9.06 -15.77
C GLY A 158 8.30 -10.19 -16.55
N ALA A 159 9.59 -10.45 -16.27
CA ALA A 159 10.33 -11.57 -16.86
C ALA A 159 9.71 -12.93 -16.48
N TRP A 160 9.34 -13.10 -15.20
CA TRP A 160 8.66 -14.30 -14.73
C TRP A 160 7.30 -14.52 -15.41
N VAL A 161 6.49 -13.46 -15.55
CA VAL A 161 5.18 -13.51 -16.23
C VAL A 161 5.32 -13.88 -17.70
N LEU A 162 6.32 -13.34 -18.41
CA LEU A 162 6.59 -13.70 -19.79
C LEU A 162 6.92 -15.19 -19.95
N LYS A 163 7.69 -15.74 -19.01
CA LYS A 163 8.07 -17.16 -19.01
C LYS A 163 6.91 -18.10 -18.63
N ASN A 164 6.01 -17.63 -17.75
CA ASN A 164 4.90 -18.41 -17.18
C ASN A 164 3.52 -17.92 -17.65
N HIS A 165 3.46 -17.42 -18.88
CA HIS A 165 2.27 -16.78 -19.45
C HIS A 165 1.00 -17.64 -19.36
N GLU A 166 1.09 -18.95 -19.65
CA GLU A 166 -0.05 -19.87 -19.57
C GLU A 166 -0.60 -20.03 -18.15
N THR A 167 0.30 -20.11 -17.15
CA THR A 167 -0.09 -20.25 -15.74
C THR A 167 -0.80 -18.99 -15.23
N VAL A 168 -0.33 -17.82 -15.65
CA VAL A 168 -0.93 -16.53 -15.26
C VAL A 168 -2.27 -16.33 -15.93
N GLN A 169 -2.41 -16.66 -17.23
CA GLN A 169 -3.69 -16.55 -17.95
C GLN A 169 -4.79 -17.43 -17.37
N ASN A 170 -4.45 -18.60 -16.88
CA ASN A 170 -5.40 -19.52 -16.25
C ASN A 170 -5.78 -19.10 -14.82
N GLY A 171 -5.34 -17.94 -14.34
CA GLY A 171 -5.66 -17.41 -13.02
C GLY A 171 -5.03 -18.18 -11.85
N GLY A 172 -3.98 -18.99 -12.13
CA GLY A 172 -3.47 -19.94 -11.15
C GLY A 172 -2.67 -19.36 -10.01
N ILE A 173 -1.81 -18.35 -10.23
CA ILE A 173 -0.89 -17.86 -9.21
C ILE A 173 -0.71 -16.33 -9.35
N ASN A 174 -0.79 -15.63 -8.23
CA ASN A 174 -0.41 -14.21 -8.17
C ASN A 174 1.09 -14.06 -8.48
N PRO A 175 1.50 -13.28 -9.50
CA PRO A 175 2.88 -13.14 -9.92
C PRO A 175 3.84 -12.76 -8.80
N PHE A 176 3.40 -11.94 -7.84
CA PHE A 176 4.20 -11.53 -6.70
C PHE A 176 4.69 -12.72 -5.86
N PHE A 177 3.82 -13.68 -5.59
CA PHE A 177 4.20 -14.90 -4.87
C PHE A 177 4.83 -15.95 -5.79
N GLY A 178 4.49 -15.92 -7.09
CA GLY A 178 5.04 -16.82 -8.10
C GLY A 178 6.54 -16.65 -8.34
N VAL A 179 7.10 -15.46 -8.13
CA VAL A 179 8.55 -15.24 -8.21
C VAL A 179 9.31 -15.75 -6.99
N MET A 180 8.62 -16.15 -5.91
CA MET A 180 9.26 -16.64 -4.69
C MET A 180 9.55 -18.14 -4.80
N PRO A 181 10.76 -18.61 -4.46
CA PRO A 181 11.01 -20.03 -4.33
C PRO A 181 10.21 -20.62 -3.16
N GLU A 182 9.86 -21.90 -3.22
CA GLU A 182 9.00 -22.56 -2.23
C GLU A 182 9.46 -22.36 -0.78
N TRP A 183 10.77 -22.45 -0.51
CA TRP A 183 11.35 -22.25 0.83
C TRP A 183 11.18 -20.82 1.36
N MET A 184 11.02 -19.85 0.47
CA MET A 184 10.92 -18.44 0.81
C MET A 184 9.46 -17.95 0.91
N LEU A 185 8.50 -18.74 0.46
CA LEU A 185 7.10 -18.31 0.38
C LEU A 185 6.54 -17.93 1.77
N ILE A 186 6.71 -18.79 2.80
CA ILE A 186 6.27 -18.49 4.17
C ILE A 186 7.01 -17.28 4.77
N PRO A 187 8.36 -17.22 4.79
CA PRO A 187 9.06 -16.02 5.22
C PRO A 187 8.65 -14.77 4.45
N GLY A 188 8.43 -14.90 3.14
CA GLY A 188 7.99 -13.81 2.27
C GLY A 188 6.61 -13.26 2.66
N ILE A 189 5.64 -14.14 2.93
CA ILE A 189 4.31 -13.76 3.41
C ILE A 189 4.40 -13.04 4.77
N VAL A 190 5.22 -13.55 5.69
CA VAL A 190 5.40 -12.92 7.01
C VAL A 190 5.98 -11.50 6.87
N ILE A 191 7.00 -11.32 6.03
CA ILE A 191 7.60 -10.01 5.81
C ILE A 191 6.65 -9.09 5.04
N ALA A 192 5.92 -9.60 4.04
CA ALA A 192 4.88 -8.86 3.33
C ALA A 192 3.78 -8.38 4.29
N THR A 193 3.34 -9.24 5.20
CA THR A 193 2.36 -8.88 6.24
C THR A 193 2.92 -7.81 7.17
N ALA A 194 4.18 -7.93 7.59
CA ALA A 194 4.83 -6.90 8.41
C ALA A 194 4.92 -5.56 7.67
N ALA A 195 5.29 -5.56 6.39
CA ALA A 195 5.30 -4.36 5.55
C ALA A 195 3.90 -3.77 5.39
N ALA A 196 2.86 -4.59 5.19
CA ALA A 196 1.46 -4.16 5.13
C ALA A 196 0.99 -3.52 6.45
N ILE A 197 1.39 -4.07 7.59
CA ILE A 197 1.12 -3.48 8.92
C ILE A 197 1.77 -2.10 9.04
N ILE A 198 3.03 -1.96 8.62
CA ILE A 198 3.75 -0.68 8.68
C ILE A 198 3.08 0.37 7.78
N ALA A 199 2.71 -0.01 6.55
CA ALA A 199 2.00 0.88 5.64
C ALA A 199 0.64 1.32 6.19
N SER A 200 -0.11 0.39 6.80
CA SER A 200 -1.37 0.67 7.46
C SER A 200 -1.22 1.69 8.61
N GLN A 201 -0.16 1.56 9.41
CA GLN A 201 0.12 2.49 10.52
C GLN A 201 0.34 3.92 10.03
N ALA A 202 1.05 4.12 8.92
CA ALA A 202 1.28 5.43 8.35
C ALA A 202 -0.04 6.12 7.97
N LEU A 203 -0.95 5.41 7.31
CA LEU A 203 -2.25 5.96 6.88
C LEU A 203 -3.23 6.18 8.04
N ILE A 204 -3.25 5.30 9.03
CA ILE A 204 -4.06 5.50 10.25
C ILE A 204 -3.61 6.77 10.96
N THR A 205 -2.30 6.97 11.13
CA THR A 205 -1.74 8.18 11.74
C THR A 205 -2.05 9.42 10.91
N GLY A 206 -1.93 9.34 9.58
CA GLY A 206 -2.34 10.40 8.67
C GLY A 206 -3.81 10.77 8.80
N SER A 207 -4.69 9.78 8.96
CA SER A 207 -6.12 10.00 9.19
C SER A 207 -6.35 10.78 10.51
N PHE A 208 -5.66 10.44 11.60
CA PHE A 208 -5.78 11.20 12.86
C PHE A 208 -5.35 12.66 12.70
N THR A 209 -4.30 12.91 11.92
CA THR A 209 -3.85 14.27 11.62
C THR A 209 -4.94 15.07 10.91
N ILE A 210 -5.60 14.47 9.90
CA ILE A 210 -6.69 15.14 9.17
C ILE A 210 -7.88 15.42 10.07
N PHE A 211 -8.28 14.47 10.92
CA PHE A 211 -9.38 14.69 11.86
C PHE A 211 -9.02 15.76 12.90
N SER A 212 -7.77 15.82 13.37
CA SER A 212 -7.29 16.86 14.27
C SER A 212 -7.38 18.25 13.63
N GLU A 213 -6.95 18.37 12.37
CA GLU A 213 -7.08 19.62 11.61
C GLU A 213 -8.54 19.98 11.34
N ALA A 214 -9.39 19.00 11.01
CA ALA A 214 -10.82 19.22 10.82
C ALA A 214 -11.51 19.72 12.10
N MET A 215 -11.10 19.22 13.27
CA MET A 215 -11.57 19.71 14.57
C MET A 215 -11.09 21.14 14.84
N SER A 216 -9.82 21.46 14.53
CA SER A 216 -9.26 22.82 14.73
C SER A 216 -9.97 23.86 13.86
N LEU A 217 -10.44 23.45 12.68
CA LEU A 217 -11.19 24.27 11.73
C LEU A 217 -12.72 24.25 11.96
N ASN A 218 -13.21 23.59 13.01
CA ASN A 218 -14.64 23.42 13.34
C ASN A 218 -15.46 22.68 12.26
N PHE A 219 -14.82 21.80 11.45
CA PHE A 219 -15.51 20.91 10.48
C PHE A 219 -15.94 19.60 11.08
N TRP A 220 -15.30 19.21 12.17
CA TRP A 220 -15.60 17.99 12.91
C TRP A 220 -15.80 18.31 14.37
N PRO A 221 -16.75 17.67 15.07
CA PRO A 221 -16.94 17.88 16.51
C PRO A 221 -15.66 17.55 17.28
N ASN A 222 -15.32 18.39 18.25
CA ASN A 222 -14.16 18.15 19.11
C ASN A 222 -14.23 16.79 19.79
N GLN A 223 -13.15 16.03 19.68
CA GLN A 223 -12.94 14.73 20.30
C GLN A 223 -11.75 14.81 21.24
N GLU A 224 -11.70 13.89 22.17
CA GLU A 224 -10.54 13.68 23.04
C GLU A 224 -9.35 13.19 22.20
N ILE A 225 -8.20 13.84 22.37
CA ILE A 225 -6.95 13.46 21.68
C ILE A 225 -5.96 13.04 22.76
N ASP A 226 -5.53 11.79 22.70
CA ASP A 226 -4.50 11.24 23.57
C ASP A 226 -3.13 11.31 22.89
N TYR A 227 -2.08 11.51 23.70
CA TYR A 227 -0.68 11.51 23.26
C TYR A 227 0.11 10.44 23.99
N PRO A 228 -0.04 9.15 23.59
CA PRO A 228 0.47 8.02 24.37
C PRO A 228 2.00 7.99 24.53
N SER A 229 2.74 8.63 23.64
CA SER A 229 4.22 8.62 23.66
C SER A 229 4.86 9.90 24.20
N GLY A 230 4.09 10.93 24.55
CA GLY A 230 4.62 12.25 24.93
C GLY A 230 5.38 12.99 23.81
N VAL A 231 5.51 12.41 22.64
CA VAL A 231 6.15 13.00 21.46
C VAL A 231 5.10 13.76 20.65
N LYS A 232 5.33 15.05 20.40
CA LYS A 232 4.49 15.84 19.50
C LYS A 232 4.46 15.18 18.12
N GLY A 233 3.26 14.78 17.65
CA GLY A 233 3.05 14.14 16.36
C GLY A 233 2.50 12.71 16.43
N GLN A 234 2.58 12.04 17.58
CA GLN A 234 1.88 10.77 17.80
C GLN A 234 0.59 11.04 18.55
N MET A 235 -0.47 11.35 17.81
CA MET A 235 -1.80 11.54 18.38
C MET A 235 -2.65 10.28 18.20
N TYR A 236 -3.52 10.04 19.16
CA TYR A 236 -4.49 8.94 19.12
C TYR A 236 -5.89 9.51 19.43
N ILE A 237 -6.85 9.20 18.58
CA ILE A 237 -8.24 9.64 18.72
C ILE A 237 -9.12 8.40 18.84
N PRO A 238 -9.53 8.00 20.05
CA PRO A 238 -10.19 6.71 20.29
C PRO A 238 -11.40 6.45 19.39
N LYS A 239 -12.32 7.42 19.30
CA LYS A 239 -13.54 7.26 18.52
C LYS A 239 -13.26 7.09 17.02
N ILE A 240 -12.28 7.82 16.48
CA ILE A 240 -11.89 7.71 15.08
C ILE A 240 -11.21 6.36 14.85
N ASN A 241 -10.32 5.94 15.75
CA ASN A 241 -9.64 4.65 15.65
C ASN A 241 -10.62 3.48 15.53
N TRP A 242 -11.57 3.40 16.47
CA TRP A 242 -12.57 2.33 16.43
C TRP A 242 -13.55 2.45 15.26
N GLY A 243 -13.87 3.68 14.84
CA GLY A 243 -14.65 3.95 13.65
C GLY A 243 -13.96 3.44 12.38
N LEU A 244 -12.67 3.75 12.21
CA LEU A 244 -11.87 3.26 11.08
C LEU A 244 -11.77 1.73 11.10
N LEU A 245 -11.56 1.10 12.27
CA LEU A 245 -11.55 -0.37 12.38
C LEU A 245 -12.86 -0.98 11.87
N VAL A 246 -14.01 -0.46 12.34
CA VAL A 246 -15.32 -0.97 11.91
C VAL A 246 -15.48 -0.85 10.38
N LEU A 247 -15.09 0.29 9.81
CA LEU A 247 -15.13 0.49 8.36
C LEU A 247 -14.18 -0.47 7.62
N CYS A 248 -12.95 -0.66 8.11
CA CYS A 248 -12.02 -1.64 7.53
C CYS A 248 -12.60 -3.07 7.55
N LEU A 249 -13.21 -3.48 8.66
CA LEU A 249 -13.84 -4.81 8.77
C LEU A 249 -15.02 -4.95 7.81
N ILE A 250 -15.85 -3.92 7.65
CA ILE A 250 -16.94 -3.93 6.67
C ILE A 250 -16.39 -4.09 5.26
N VAL A 251 -15.34 -3.35 4.90
CA VAL A 251 -14.68 -3.44 3.59
C VAL A 251 -14.14 -4.85 3.35
N VAL A 252 -13.40 -5.42 4.30
CA VAL A 252 -12.84 -6.78 4.17
C VAL A 252 -13.94 -7.83 4.03
N MET A 253 -15.01 -7.75 4.82
CA MET A 253 -16.13 -8.69 4.75
C MET A 253 -16.98 -8.53 3.48
N HIS A 254 -17.04 -7.32 2.90
CA HIS A 254 -17.83 -7.07 1.70
C HIS A 254 -17.12 -7.52 0.42
N PHE A 255 -15.82 -7.26 0.32
CA PHE A 255 -15.05 -7.55 -0.90
C PHE A 255 -14.42 -8.94 -0.90
N GLU A 256 -14.00 -9.46 0.27
CA GLU A 256 -13.40 -10.78 0.48
C GLU A 256 -12.07 -11.06 -0.25
N GLU A 257 -11.77 -10.31 -1.33
CA GLU A 257 -10.59 -10.48 -2.18
C GLU A 257 -9.96 -9.13 -2.50
N SER A 258 -8.61 -9.09 -2.55
CA SER A 258 -7.85 -7.88 -2.86
C SER A 258 -8.19 -7.33 -4.26
N SER A 259 -8.34 -8.20 -5.25
CA SER A 259 -8.65 -7.83 -6.64
C SER A 259 -9.96 -7.03 -6.80
N LYS A 260 -10.94 -7.31 -5.95
CA LYS A 260 -12.23 -6.58 -5.95
C LYS A 260 -12.12 -5.20 -5.30
N MET A 261 -11.14 -5.00 -4.40
CA MET A 261 -10.87 -3.72 -3.74
C MET A 261 -10.09 -2.73 -4.61
N GLU A 262 -9.32 -3.22 -5.59
CA GLU A 262 -8.41 -2.41 -6.42
C GLU A 262 -9.10 -1.23 -7.10
N ALA A 263 -10.33 -1.42 -7.59
CA ALA A 263 -11.09 -0.35 -8.24
C ALA A 263 -11.48 0.77 -7.27
N ALA A 264 -11.90 0.42 -6.05
CA ALA A 264 -12.25 1.39 -5.00
C ALA A 264 -10.99 2.12 -4.51
N TYR A 265 -9.89 1.40 -4.33
CA TYR A 265 -8.58 1.93 -4.00
C TYR A 265 -8.09 2.93 -5.06
N GLY A 266 -8.12 2.54 -6.33
CA GLY A 266 -7.72 3.40 -7.43
C GLY A 266 -8.52 4.68 -7.53
N LEU A 267 -9.83 4.62 -7.30
CA LEU A 267 -10.70 5.80 -7.29
C LEU A 267 -10.33 6.75 -6.14
N SER A 268 -10.17 6.23 -4.93
CA SER A 268 -9.82 7.02 -3.74
C SER A 268 -8.50 7.76 -3.94
N ILE A 269 -7.45 7.06 -4.35
CA ILE A 269 -6.12 7.63 -4.58
C ILE A 269 -6.14 8.67 -5.71
N THR A 270 -6.82 8.37 -6.82
CA THR A 270 -6.88 9.30 -7.96
C THR A 270 -7.52 10.62 -7.54
N ILE A 271 -8.60 10.59 -6.75
CA ILE A 271 -9.24 11.80 -6.23
C ILE A 271 -8.28 12.54 -5.29
N THR A 272 -7.63 11.84 -4.36
CA THR A 272 -6.68 12.43 -3.41
C THR A 272 -5.53 13.12 -4.13
N MET A 273 -4.89 12.45 -5.08
CA MET A 273 -3.77 13.01 -5.84
C MET A 273 -4.18 14.19 -6.73
N LEU A 274 -5.36 14.12 -7.35
CA LEU A 274 -5.91 15.22 -8.16
C LEU A 274 -6.16 16.45 -7.27
N MET A 275 -6.82 16.28 -6.12
CA MET A 275 -7.10 17.38 -5.19
C MET A 275 -5.81 17.99 -4.64
N THR A 276 -4.84 17.16 -4.26
CA THR A 276 -3.52 17.61 -3.79
C THR A 276 -2.79 18.40 -4.87
N THR A 277 -2.80 17.93 -6.10
CA THR A 277 -2.16 18.63 -7.23
C THR A 277 -2.79 20.00 -7.46
N ILE A 278 -4.13 20.10 -7.43
CA ILE A 278 -4.84 21.38 -7.60
C ILE A 278 -4.56 22.35 -6.43
N LEU A 279 -4.35 21.83 -5.22
CA LEU A 279 -4.06 22.66 -4.06
C LEU A 279 -2.61 23.16 -4.02
N LEU A 280 -1.67 22.46 -4.68
CA LEU A 280 -0.25 22.83 -4.74
C LEU A 280 0.08 23.80 -5.89
N VAL A 281 -0.81 23.99 -6.84
CA VAL A 281 -0.70 24.94 -7.95
C VAL A 281 -1.39 26.24 -7.60
#